data_e87c20ecd9b0bdcad99f7b9ec0df8b2c
#
_entry.id   e87c20ecd9b0bdcad99f7b9ec0df8b2c
#
_cell.length_a   1.000
_cell.length_b   1.000
_cell.length_c   1.000
_cell.angle_alpha   90.00
_cell.angle_beta   90.00
_cell.angle_gamma   90.00
#
_symmetry.space_group_name_H-M   'P 1'
#
loop_
_entity.id
_entity.type
_entity.pdbx_description
1 polymer ?
#
loop_
_entity_poly.entity_id
_entity_poly.type
_entity_poly.pdbx_seq_one_letter_code
_entity_poly.pdbx_strand_id
1 'polypeptide(L)'
;MFLNGTAMSGGADHHLVGDAPLVARTTTAPRYRFHAVEGRYPALEDLGAAAGAAIEGEVYDMTYAQLREVLLPGEPDGLELGVVELADGSGSLAMVLRTGHEAPRTDISALAGWRAYQEGSA
;
A
#
# COMPACT_ATOMS: atom_id res chain seq x y z
N MET A 1 -10.21 -0.21 2.76
CA MET A 1 -8.80 -0.70 2.67
C MET A 1 -8.12 -0.03 1.50
N PHE A 2 -7.06 0.70 1.77
CA PHE A 2 -6.22 1.31 0.75
C PHE A 2 -5.16 0.32 0.31
N LEU A 3 -5.08 0.05 -1.00
CA LEU A 3 -4.12 -0.87 -1.60
C LEU A 3 -3.15 -0.09 -2.46
N ASN A 4 -1.85 -0.35 -2.30
CA ASN A 4 -0.79 0.38 -3.00
C ASN A 4 0.24 -0.53 -3.68
N GLY A 5 -0.07 -1.79 -3.82
CA GLY A 5 0.84 -2.79 -4.39
C GLY A 5 0.17 -3.69 -5.41
N THR A 6 0.57 -4.96 -5.42
CA THR A 6 0.13 -5.93 -6.43
C THR A 6 -1.35 -6.31 -6.35
N ALA A 7 -2.03 -5.96 -5.25
CA ALA A 7 -3.47 -6.19 -5.13
C ALA A 7 -4.32 -5.11 -5.82
N MET A 8 -3.71 -4.02 -6.30
CA MET A 8 -4.43 -3.04 -7.12
C MET A 8 -4.89 -3.65 -8.44
N SER A 9 -5.85 -3.00 -9.09
CA SER A 9 -6.37 -3.44 -10.39
C SER A 9 -5.23 -3.62 -11.41
N GLY A 10 -5.25 -4.73 -12.13
CA GLY A 10 -4.19 -5.12 -13.06
C GLY A 10 -2.98 -5.78 -12.43
N GLY A 11 -2.88 -5.83 -11.11
CA GLY A 11 -1.78 -6.47 -10.40
C GLY A 11 -1.96 -7.98 -10.25
N ALA A 12 -0.87 -8.68 -9.97
CA ALA A 12 -0.84 -10.15 -9.87
C ALA A 12 -1.74 -10.68 -8.74
N ASP A 13 -1.92 -9.90 -7.68
CA ASP A 13 -2.69 -10.31 -6.49
C ASP A 13 -4.09 -9.68 -6.43
N HIS A 14 -4.53 -9.02 -7.50
CA HIS A 14 -5.84 -8.37 -7.52
C HIS A 14 -6.99 -9.35 -7.27
N HIS A 15 -6.82 -10.62 -7.62
CA HIS A 15 -7.81 -11.66 -7.34
C HIS A 15 -8.14 -11.79 -5.83
N LEU A 16 -7.24 -11.38 -4.95
CA LEU A 16 -7.47 -11.41 -3.50
C LEU A 16 -8.50 -10.38 -3.04
N VAL A 17 -8.78 -9.37 -3.87
CA VAL A 17 -9.82 -8.37 -3.60
C VAL A 17 -11.22 -8.95 -3.82
N GLY A 18 -11.33 -9.98 -4.68
CA GLY A 18 -12.61 -10.62 -4.98
C GLY A 18 -13.58 -9.65 -5.65
N ASP A 19 -14.80 -9.62 -5.16
CA ASP A 19 -15.87 -8.76 -5.65
C ASP A 19 -16.04 -7.46 -4.85
N ALA A 20 -15.08 -7.11 -4.01
CA ALA A 20 -15.14 -5.89 -3.22
C ALA A 20 -15.27 -4.66 -4.14
N PRO A 21 -16.22 -3.74 -3.87
CA PRO A 21 -16.36 -2.57 -4.71
C PRO A 21 -15.18 -1.61 -4.60
N LEU A 22 -14.76 -1.08 -5.74
CA LEU A 22 -13.79 0.00 -5.79
C LEU A 22 -14.50 1.30 -5.35
N VAL A 23 -14.00 1.91 -4.28
CA VAL A 23 -14.53 3.17 -3.76
C VAL A 23 -13.88 4.36 -4.44
N ALA A 24 -12.56 4.33 -4.60
CA ALA A 24 -11.81 5.45 -5.19
C ALA A 24 -10.43 5.02 -5.67
N ARG A 25 -9.95 5.69 -6.70
CA ARG A 25 -8.53 5.76 -7.06
C ARG A 25 -8.02 7.08 -6.54
N THR A 26 -6.99 7.05 -5.69
CA THR A 26 -6.53 8.26 -5.01
C THR A 26 -5.06 8.12 -4.61
N THR A 27 -4.59 9.06 -3.81
CA THR A 27 -3.27 9.00 -3.19
C THR A 27 -3.39 9.13 -1.69
N THR A 28 -2.31 8.79 -0.98
CA THR A 28 -2.16 9.20 0.42
C THR A 28 -1.95 10.72 0.49
N ALA A 29 -2.09 11.28 1.70
CA ALA A 29 -1.54 12.60 2.00
C ALA A 29 -0.01 12.57 1.81
N PRO A 30 0.65 13.74 1.57
CA PRO A 30 2.10 13.81 1.28
C PRO A 30 2.92 13.68 2.56
N ARG A 31 2.87 12.54 3.20
CA ARG A 31 3.54 12.30 4.48
C ARG A 31 4.30 10.98 4.56
N TYR A 32 4.39 10.21 3.45
CA TYR A 32 4.93 8.86 3.48
C TYR A 32 6.25 8.74 2.72
N ARG A 33 7.15 7.92 3.28
CA ARG A 33 8.25 7.34 2.52
C ARG A 33 7.76 6.01 1.96
N PHE A 34 8.05 5.76 0.69
CA PHE A 34 7.61 4.56 0.00
C PHE A 34 8.83 3.71 -0.31
N HIS A 35 8.81 2.46 0.15
CA HIS A 35 9.93 1.54 0.02
C HIS A 35 9.57 0.38 -0.89
N ALA A 36 10.55 -0.10 -1.68
CA ALA A 36 10.51 -1.42 -2.27
C ALA A 36 11.31 -2.35 -1.35
N VAL A 37 10.65 -3.30 -0.72
CA VAL A 37 11.27 -4.24 0.22
C VAL A 37 11.73 -5.45 -0.55
N GLU A 38 13.05 -5.69 -0.57
CA GLU A 38 13.69 -6.78 -1.30
C GLU A 38 13.32 -6.80 -2.80
N GLY A 39 12.90 -5.66 -3.36
CA GLY A 39 12.38 -5.58 -4.73
C GLY A 39 11.06 -6.31 -4.97
N ARG A 40 10.39 -6.79 -3.93
CA ARG A 40 9.24 -7.70 -4.03
C ARG A 40 7.90 -7.06 -3.72
N TYR A 41 7.83 -6.18 -2.74
CA TYR A 41 6.57 -5.55 -2.35
C TYR A 41 6.81 -4.14 -1.80
N PRO A 42 5.78 -3.27 -1.89
CA PRO A 42 5.90 -1.90 -1.36
C PRO A 42 5.59 -1.84 0.12
N ALA A 43 6.18 -0.85 0.79
CA ALA A 43 5.88 -0.56 2.19
C ALA A 43 5.81 0.95 2.42
N LEU A 44 4.79 1.40 3.12
CA LEU A 44 4.61 2.79 3.52
C LEU A 44 5.21 3.01 4.91
N GLU A 45 5.95 4.09 5.05
CA GLU A 45 6.46 4.56 6.35
C GLU A 45 5.98 5.98 6.59
N ASP A 46 5.30 6.24 7.70
CA ASP A 46 4.77 7.56 8.02
C ASP A 46 5.90 8.45 8.55
N LEU A 47 6.18 9.55 7.86
CA LEU A 47 7.19 10.53 8.27
C LEU A 47 6.58 11.73 9.01
N GLY A 48 5.26 11.78 9.13
CA GLY A 48 4.56 12.93 9.69
C GLY A 48 4.11 13.93 8.63
N ALA A 49 3.28 14.87 9.03
CA ALA A 49 2.67 15.83 8.12
C ALA A 49 3.71 16.64 7.34
N ALA A 50 3.52 16.78 6.05
CA ALA A 50 4.31 17.56 5.12
C ALA A 50 5.79 17.13 5.00
N ALA A 51 6.12 15.89 5.40
CA ALA A 51 7.50 15.42 5.39
C ALA A 51 7.80 14.33 4.36
N GLY A 52 6.80 13.90 3.57
CA GLY A 52 6.95 12.79 2.64
C GLY A 52 6.25 13.00 1.31
N ALA A 53 5.95 11.90 0.62
CA ALA A 53 5.30 11.90 -0.68
C ALA A 53 3.85 11.42 -0.59
N ALA A 54 3.05 11.83 -1.57
CA ALA A 54 1.71 11.28 -1.81
C ALA A 54 1.84 10.03 -2.69
N ILE A 55 1.33 8.90 -2.23
CA ILE A 55 1.53 7.61 -2.88
C ILE A 55 0.22 7.11 -3.49
N GLU A 56 0.28 6.69 -4.74
CA GLU A 56 -0.86 6.19 -5.51
C GLU A 56 -1.43 4.90 -4.93
N GLY A 57 -2.74 4.79 -4.94
CA GLY A 57 -3.42 3.57 -4.54
C GLY A 57 -4.90 3.55 -4.90
N GLU A 58 -5.55 2.47 -4.48
CA GLU A 58 -6.98 2.23 -4.69
C GLU A 58 -7.63 1.86 -3.37
N VAL A 59 -8.83 2.40 -3.12
CA VAL A 59 -9.60 2.09 -1.92
C VAL A 59 -10.73 1.14 -2.28
N TYR A 60 -10.83 0.04 -1.55
CA TYR A 60 -11.89 -0.96 -1.72
C TYR A 60 -12.70 -1.10 -0.44
N ASP A 61 -14.02 -1.28 -0.61
CA ASP A 61 -14.92 -1.57 0.50
C ASP A 61 -14.95 -3.08 0.70
N MET A 62 -14.17 -3.56 1.66
CA MET A 62 -13.97 -4.99 1.91
C MET A 62 -14.71 -5.43 3.18
N THR A 63 -15.34 -6.60 3.11
CA THR A 63 -15.97 -7.21 4.28
C THR A 63 -14.92 -7.70 5.27
N TYR A 64 -15.35 -7.97 6.50
CA TYR A 64 -14.49 -8.59 7.50
C TYR A 64 -13.87 -9.90 6.99
N ALA A 65 -14.68 -10.75 6.37
CA ALA A 65 -14.21 -12.04 5.86
C ALA A 65 -13.17 -11.86 4.74
N GLN A 66 -13.39 -10.91 3.82
CA GLN A 66 -12.44 -10.63 2.73
C GLN A 66 -11.09 -10.16 3.29
N LEU A 67 -11.11 -9.27 4.29
CA LEU A 67 -9.88 -8.78 4.92
C LEU A 67 -9.19 -9.89 5.71
N ARG A 68 -9.92 -10.51 6.63
CA ARG A 68 -9.35 -11.43 7.62
C ARG A 68 -8.95 -12.78 7.04
N GLU A 69 -9.78 -13.32 6.15
CA GLU A 69 -9.63 -14.69 5.69
C GLU A 69 -8.92 -14.81 4.34
N VAL A 70 -8.88 -13.74 3.55
CA VAL A 70 -8.33 -13.76 2.19
C VAL A 70 -7.14 -12.83 2.04
N LEU A 71 -7.33 -11.53 2.26
CA LEU A 71 -6.28 -10.55 1.97
C LEU A 71 -5.12 -10.62 2.96
N LEU A 72 -5.39 -10.48 4.26
CA LEU A 72 -4.33 -10.40 5.27
C LEU A 72 -3.44 -11.64 5.36
N PRO A 73 -3.97 -12.87 5.25
CA PRO A 73 -3.11 -14.06 5.31
C PRO A 73 -2.04 -14.12 4.20
N GLY A 74 -2.28 -13.44 3.08
CA GLY A 74 -1.33 -13.40 1.97
C GLY A 74 -0.29 -12.28 2.05
N GLU A 75 -0.36 -11.43 3.07
CA GLU A 75 0.55 -10.29 3.18
C GLU A 75 1.93 -10.70 3.70
N PRO A 76 3.02 -10.06 3.21
CA PRO A 76 4.36 -10.34 3.68
C PRO A 76 4.56 -10.00 5.16
N ASP A 77 5.48 -10.72 5.83
CA ASP A 77 5.82 -10.48 7.23
C ASP A 77 6.40 -9.08 7.50
N GLY A 78 6.98 -8.46 6.48
CA GLY A 78 7.52 -7.10 6.60
C GLY A 78 6.48 -6.00 6.69
N LEU A 79 5.20 -6.36 6.51
CA LEU A 79 4.08 -5.44 6.60
C LEU A 79 3.23 -5.74 7.82
N GLU A 80 2.56 -4.69 8.32
CA GLU A 80 1.55 -4.82 9.36
C GLU A 80 0.34 -3.93 9.01
N LEU A 81 -0.82 -4.28 9.53
CA LEU A 81 -2.02 -3.50 9.32
C LEU A 81 -1.95 -2.21 10.14
N GLY A 82 -2.21 -1.09 9.48
CA GLY A 82 -2.23 0.22 10.11
C GLY A 82 -3.31 1.11 9.53
N VAL A 83 -3.21 2.40 9.84
CA VAL A 83 -4.11 3.43 9.31
C VAL A 83 -3.27 4.48 8.61
N VAL A 84 -3.67 4.83 7.40
CA VAL A 84 -3.01 5.88 6.62
C VAL A 84 -3.96 7.05 6.40
N GLU A 85 -3.39 8.24 6.22
CA GLU A 85 -4.15 9.42 5.83
C GLU A 85 -4.22 9.50 4.30
N LEU A 86 -5.42 9.66 3.76
CA LEU A 86 -5.64 9.86 2.33
C LEU A 86 -5.57 11.35 1.96
N ALA A 87 -5.53 11.64 0.67
CA ALA A 87 -5.37 13.01 0.16
C ALA A 87 -6.44 13.99 0.68
N ASP A 88 -7.65 13.49 0.94
CA ASP A 88 -8.77 14.31 1.46
C ASP A 88 -8.76 14.45 2.99
N GLY A 89 -7.77 13.91 3.67
CA GLY A 89 -7.67 13.94 5.12
C GLY A 89 -8.38 12.79 5.83
N SER A 90 -9.10 11.93 5.13
CA SER A 90 -9.75 10.77 5.75
C SER A 90 -8.74 9.67 6.06
N GLY A 91 -9.08 8.82 7.03
CA GLY A 91 -8.27 7.66 7.39
C GLY A 91 -8.73 6.40 6.66
N SER A 92 -7.79 5.53 6.33
CA SER A 92 -8.10 4.21 5.77
C SER A 92 -7.18 3.16 6.35
N LEU A 93 -7.68 1.93 6.49
CA LEU A 93 -6.82 0.78 6.75
C LEU A 93 -5.87 0.58 5.56
N ALA A 94 -4.65 0.23 5.85
CA ALA A 94 -3.65 -0.11 4.84
C ALA A 94 -2.55 -0.97 5.47
N MET A 95 -1.80 -1.69 4.64
CA MET A 95 -0.59 -2.36 5.09
C MET A 95 0.56 -1.34 5.10
N VAL A 96 1.28 -1.29 6.20
CA VAL A 96 2.41 -0.36 6.38
C VAL A 96 3.66 -1.16 6.77
N LEU A 97 4.83 -0.51 6.68
CA LEU A 97 6.09 -1.13 7.09
C LEU A 97 6.01 -1.54 8.55
N ARG A 98 6.31 -2.81 8.83
CA ARG A 98 6.30 -3.33 10.20
C ARG A 98 7.43 -2.69 11.00
N THR A 99 7.09 -2.16 12.17
CA THR A 99 8.07 -1.58 13.08
C THR A 99 9.11 -2.63 13.46
N GLY A 100 10.38 -2.29 13.29
CA GLY A 100 11.50 -3.19 13.62
C GLY A 100 11.85 -4.22 12.55
N HIS A 101 11.17 -4.22 11.41
CA HIS A 101 11.52 -5.12 10.31
C HIS A 101 12.80 -4.64 9.62
N GLU A 102 13.78 -5.53 9.45
CA GLU A 102 15.12 -5.17 8.99
C GLU A 102 15.48 -5.75 7.61
N ALA A 103 14.53 -6.08 6.76
CA ALA A 103 14.83 -6.53 5.41
C ALA A 103 15.41 -5.37 4.57
N PRO A 104 16.30 -5.68 3.60
CA PRO A 104 16.80 -4.67 2.67
C PRO A 104 15.66 -3.98 1.93
N ARG A 105 15.73 -2.65 1.83
CA ARG A 105 14.71 -1.87 1.14
C ARG A 105 15.31 -0.66 0.44
N THR A 106 14.66 -0.25 -0.65
CA THR A 106 15.04 0.90 -1.46
C THR A 106 13.94 1.95 -1.37
N ASP A 107 14.31 3.21 -1.11
CA ASP A 107 13.38 4.33 -1.13
C ASP A 107 12.97 4.62 -2.58
N ILE A 108 11.70 4.46 -2.89
CA ILE A 108 11.12 4.73 -4.20
C ILE A 108 10.05 5.83 -4.14
N SER A 109 10.10 6.68 -3.12
CA SER A 109 9.11 7.76 -2.92
C SER A 109 8.98 8.69 -4.12
N ALA A 110 10.09 8.93 -4.84
CA ALA A 110 10.09 9.80 -6.02
C ALA A 110 9.24 9.26 -7.17
N LEU A 111 8.98 7.95 -7.20
CA LEU A 111 8.13 7.33 -8.22
C LEU A 111 6.64 7.43 -7.86
N ALA A 112 6.32 7.69 -6.60
CA ALA A 112 4.99 7.93 -6.08
C ALA A 112 3.97 6.78 -6.28
N GLY A 113 4.42 5.60 -6.69
CA GLY A 113 3.53 4.47 -6.91
C GLY A 113 4.26 3.19 -7.29
N TRP A 114 3.62 2.06 -6.98
CA TRP A 114 4.18 0.74 -7.25
C TRP A 114 4.23 0.40 -8.75
N ARG A 115 3.19 0.82 -9.49
CA ARG A 115 3.17 0.59 -10.95
C ARG A 115 4.34 1.25 -11.65
N ALA A 116 4.65 2.50 -11.27
CA ALA A 116 5.80 3.23 -11.83
C ALA A 116 7.11 2.52 -11.51
N TYR A 117 7.25 1.98 -10.30
CA TYR A 117 8.42 1.17 -9.93
C TYR A 117 8.54 -0.10 -10.78
N GLN A 118 7.46 -0.84 -10.94
CA GLN A 118 7.44 -2.06 -11.73
C GLN A 118 7.78 -1.80 -13.20
N GLU A 119 7.27 -0.73 -13.79
CA GLU A 119 7.58 -0.33 -15.16
C GLU A 119 9.07 -0.01 -15.33
N GLY A 120 9.65 0.70 -14.38
CA GLY A 120 11.08 1.03 -14.42
C GLY A 120 12.00 -0.16 -14.19
N SER A 121 11.47 -1.26 -13.63
CA SER A 121 12.23 -2.48 -13.34
C SER A 121 12.12 -3.53 -14.46
N ALA A 122 11.31 -3.27 -15.45
CA ALA A 122 11.07 -4.19 -16.55
C ALA A 122 12.28 -4.30 -17.51
#